data_aa3278f6c650d153765927e0d7c2ebfd
#
_entry.id   aa3278f6c650d153765927e0d7c2ebfd
#
_cell.length_a   1.000
_cell.length_b   1.000
_cell.length_c   1.000
_cell.angle_alpha   90.00
_cell.angle_beta   90.00
_cell.angle_gamma   90.00
#
_symmetry.space_group_name_H-M   'P 1'
#
loop_
_entity.id
_entity.type
_entity.pdbx_description
1 polymer ?
#
loop_
_entity_poly.entity_id
_entity_poly.type
_entity_poly.pdbx_seq_one_letter_code
_entity_poly.pdbx_strand_id
1 'polypeptide(L)'
;MIVCRDVEASDGVSIRTLVESCIRVKRFPKADVGVNPKENAVAELWIQSSAFFRGNVEMCLLVKAAQEWERLSKTEYHIVTGRRGKSFHIRLKFAFEDFPHLSGMQYARDVDFGIRSSEYYGEKLIPALLNGRMDGRRIENGRNWERIRGRLDAIIGLKETLEGDFLIAQFNAQKVRGNSQIDADFIIKNERSGETYFVFIDEKDKHQHYCKSAFAKENVDYMENQSMLTVLKKEKIENGETVVLYRHPNFREE
;
A
#
# COMPACT_ATOMS: atom_id res chain seq x y z
N MET A 1 -4.79 31.05 -0.89
CA MET A 1 -5.18 31.89 -2.04
C MET A 1 -3.99 31.92 -2.99
N ILE A 2 -4.01 31.04 -4.00
CA ILE A 2 -2.93 30.94 -4.98
C ILE A 2 -3.22 31.96 -6.06
N VAL A 3 -2.36 32.94 -6.17
CA VAL A 3 -2.41 33.94 -7.25
C VAL A 3 -1.77 33.29 -8.48
N CYS A 4 -2.59 32.79 -9.39
CA CYS A 4 -2.12 32.43 -10.73
C CYS A 4 -1.76 33.72 -11.48
N ARG A 5 -0.48 33.92 -11.79
CA ARG A 5 -0.08 34.92 -12.77
C ARG A 5 -0.48 34.41 -14.16
N ASP A 6 -1.15 35.25 -14.91
CA ASP A 6 -1.53 34.97 -16.28
C ASP A 6 -0.25 34.80 -17.12
N VAL A 7 -0.10 33.61 -17.70
CA VAL A 7 0.91 33.32 -18.72
C VAL A 7 0.17 33.36 -20.06
N GLU A 8 0.43 34.37 -20.87
CA GLU A 8 -0.10 34.45 -22.23
C GLU A 8 0.65 33.46 -23.14
N ALA A 9 -0.11 32.60 -23.81
CA ALA A 9 0.41 31.78 -24.89
C ALA A 9 0.53 32.67 -26.16
N SER A 10 1.48 32.35 -27.02
CA SER A 10 1.84 33.12 -28.24
C SER A 10 0.69 33.38 -29.22
N ASP A 11 -0.49 32.86 -29.00
CA ASP A 11 -1.65 32.93 -29.90
C ASP A 11 -2.85 33.67 -29.28
N GLY A 12 -2.66 34.41 -28.19
CA GLY A 12 -3.68 35.28 -27.59
C GLY A 12 -4.86 34.58 -26.89
N VAL A 13 -4.77 33.28 -26.65
CA VAL A 13 -5.81 32.52 -25.95
C VAL A 13 -5.40 32.30 -24.49
N SER A 14 -6.20 32.82 -23.55
CA SER A 14 -5.96 32.65 -22.12
C SER A 14 -6.11 31.16 -21.69
N ILE A 15 -5.16 30.68 -20.91
CA ILE A 15 -5.19 29.31 -20.32
C ILE A 15 -6.51 29.07 -19.57
N ARG A 16 -7.11 30.10 -18.99
CA ARG A 16 -8.39 30.03 -18.31
C ARG A 16 -9.54 29.64 -19.26
N THR A 17 -9.55 30.15 -20.47
CA THR A 17 -10.55 29.81 -21.49
C THR A 17 -10.41 28.39 -21.99
N LEU A 18 -9.17 27.89 -22.11
CA LEU A 18 -8.90 26.48 -22.44
C LEU A 18 -9.35 25.50 -21.34
N VAL A 19 -9.11 25.82 -20.09
CA VAL A 19 -9.54 25.00 -18.95
C VAL A 19 -11.06 24.94 -18.84
N GLU A 20 -11.77 26.06 -19.02
CA GLU A 20 -13.24 26.10 -18.96
C GLU A 20 -13.91 25.35 -20.13
N SER A 21 -13.32 25.32 -21.30
CA SER A 21 -13.81 24.51 -22.42
C SER A 21 -13.60 23.02 -22.21
N CYS A 22 -12.49 22.59 -21.59
CA CYS A 22 -12.22 21.17 -21.28
C CYS A 22 -13.14 20.61 -20.18
N ILE A 23 -13.60 21.43 -19.22
CA ILE A 23 -14.54 21.01 -18.17
C ILE A 23 -15.95 20.75 -18.72
N ARG A 24 -16.34 21.35 -19.84
CA ARG A 24 -17.67 21.17 -20.46
C ARG A 24 -17.81 19.90 -21.30
N VAL A 25 -16.71 19.25 -21.72
CA VAL A 25 -16.76 18.04 -22.58
C VAL A 25 -16.80 16.79 -21.70
N LYS A 26 -17.90 16.56 -21.02
CA LYS A 26 -18.21 15.31 -20.29
C LYS A 26 -18.94 14.27 -21.15
N ARG A 27 -18.56 14.07 -22.41
CA ARG A 27 -19.01 12.90 -23.20
C ARG A 27 -17.95 12.51 -24.20
N PHE A 28 -17.32 11.35 -24.01
CA PHE A 28 -16.55 10.69 -25.06
C PHE A 28 -17.50 10.05 -26.05
N PRO A 29 -17.48 10.38 -27.34
CA PRO A 29 -18.18 9.58 -28.34
C PRO A 29 -17.37 8.31 -28.62
N LYS A 30 -18.11 7.22 -28.83
CA LYS A 30 -17.54 5.95 -29.34
C LYS A 30 -16.86 6.22 -30.68
N ALA A 31 -15.71 5.52 -30.87
CA ALA A 31 -14.93 5.56 -32.10
C ALA A 31 -15.81 5.26 -33.31
N ASP A 32 -15.83 6.22 -34.22
CA ASP A 32 -15.98 6.11 -35.67
C ASP A 32 -16.50 7.45 -36.21
N VAL A 33 -15.64 8.43 -36.35
CA VAL A 33 -15.77 9.55 -37.31
C VAL A 33 -14.42 10.29 -37.31
N GLY A 34 -13.91 10.62 -38.49
CA GLY A 34 -12.61 11.24 -38.74
C GLY A 34 -12.27 12.42 -37.81
N VAL A 35 -11.26 12.20 -36.98
CA VAL A 35 -10.81 13.14 -35.96
C VAL A 35 -10.01 14.23 -36.64
N ASN A 36 -10.38 15.48 -36.43
CA ASN A 36 -9.69 16.66 -36.90
C ASN A 36 -8.24 16.69 -36.35
N PRO A 37 -7.19 16.90 -37.20
CA PRO A 37 -5.79 16.92 -36.75
C PRO A 37 -5.49 17.91 -35.61
N LYS A 38 -6.29 18.97 -35.46
CA LYS A 38 -6.16 19.95 -34.36
C LYS A 38 -6.63 19.38 -32.99
N GLU A 39 -7.58 18.49 -32.98
CA GLU A 39 -8.06 17.85 -31.73
C GLU A 39 -7.07 16.81 -31.23
N ASN A 40 -6.38 16.10 -32.10
CA ASN A 40 -5.28 15.22 -31.73
C ASN A 40 -4.11 15.97 -31.10
N ALA A 41 -3.72 17.13 -31.69
CA ALA A 41 -2.65 17.97 -31.14
C ALA A 41 -3.00 18.50 -29.73
N VAL A 42 -4.27 18.83 -29.45
CA VAL A 42 -4.73 19.25 -28.12
C VAL A 42 -4.73 18.09 -27.15
N ALA A 43 -5.14 16.90 -27.57
CA ALA A 43 -5.09 15.68 -26.73
C ALA A 43 -3.63 15.27 -26.41
N GLU A 44 -2.71 15.36 -27.37
CA GLU A 44 -1.29 15.10 -27.15
C GLU A 44 -0.64 16.17 -26.24
N LEU A 45 -0.97 17.45 -26.42
CA LEU A 45 -0.55 18.52 -25.51
C LEU A 45 -1.11 18.32 -24.09
N TRP A 46 -2.32 17.81 -23.94
CA TRP A 46 -2.92 17.50 -22.63
C TRP A 46 -2.23 16.30 -21.99
N ILE A 47 -1.92 15.25 -22.76
CA ILE A 47 -1.14 14.09 -22.31
C ILE A 47 0.28 14.53 -21.92
N GLN A 48 0.93 15.38 -22.72
CA GLN A 48 2.26 15.92 -22.42
C GLN A 48 2.23 16.89 -21.23
N SER A 49 1.21 17.77 -21.12
CA SER A 49 1.08 18.65 -19.97
C SER A 49 0.72 17.89 -18.69
N SER A 50 -0.11 16.88 -18.76
CA SER A 50 -0.38 15.99 -17.61
C SER A 50 0.85 15.17 -17.21
N ALA A 51 1.72 14.81 -18.15
CA ALA A 51 3.02 14.21 -17.91
C ALA A 51 4.03 15.23 -17.33
N PHE A 52 3.98 16.50 -17.81
CA PHE A 52 4.83 17.58 -17.31
C PHE A 52 4.40 18.05 -15.90
N PHE A 53 3.10 18.08 -15.59
CA PHE A 53 2.60 18.31 -14.22
C PHE A 53 2.84 17.10 -13.29
N ARG A 54 3.12 15.91 -13.81
CA ARG A 54 3.67 14.78 -13.02
C ARG A 54 5.17 14.91 -12.77
N GLY A 55 5.82 15.95 -13.33
CA GLY A 55 7.21 16.28 -13.08
C GLY A 55 7.42 16.69 -11.61
N ASN A 56 7.99 15.79 -10.81
CA ASN A 56 8.59 16.03 -9.49
C ASN A 56 7.70 16.57 -8.35
N VAL A 57 6.41 16.33 -8.34
CA VAL A 57 5.67 16.36 -7.08
C VAL A 57 5.93 15.02 -6.40
N GLU A 58 6.84 14.99 -5.44
CA GLU A 58 7.09 13.81 -4.64
C GLU A 58 5.76 13.28 -4.10
N MET A 59 5.43 12.04 -4.51
CA MET A 59 4.16 11.42 -4.13
C MET A 59 4.18 11.17 -2.63
N CYS A 60 3.16 11.61 -1.89
CA CYS A 60 3.11 11.42 -0.45
C CYS A 60 3.10 9.93 -0.08
N LEU A 61 3.63 9.62 1.11
CA LEU A 61 3.79 8.23 1.57
C LEU A 61 2.47 7.48 1.63
N LEU A 62 1.37 8.12 2.04
CA LEU A 62 0.06 7.47 2.11
C LEU A 62 -0.43 7.01 0.73
N VAL A 63 -0.21 7.80 -0.31
CA VAL A 63 -0.56 7.42 -1.70
C VAL A 63 0.37 6.32 -2.21
N LYS A 64 1.68 6.40 -1.92
CA LYS A 64 2.63 5.31 -2.25
C LYS A 64 2.20 3.99 -1.60
N ALA A 65 1.87 4.02 -0.30
CA ALA A 65 1.38 2.84 0.41
C ALA A 65 0.07 2.29 -0.17
N ALA A 66 -0.88 3.17 -0.56
CA ALA A 66 -2.12 2.77 -1.20
C ALA A 66 -1.89 2.08 -2.55
N GLN A 67 -0.94 2.56 -3.36
CA GLN A 67 -0.55 1.93 -4.63
C GLN A 67 0.05 0.54 -4.41
N GLU A 68 0.95 0.41 -3.44
CA GLU A 68 1.54 -0.90 -3.13
C GLU A 68 0.49 -1.87 -2.59
N TRP A 69 -0.44 -1.40 -1.75
CA TRP A 69 -1.53 -2.24 -1.28
C TRP A 69 -2.50 -2.67 -2.39
N GLU A 70 -2.79 -1.78 -3.35
CA GLU A 70 -3.58 -2.14 -4.53
C GLU A 70 -2.89 -3.22 -5.38
N ARG A 71 -1.56 -3.20 -5.49
CA ARG A 71 -0.80 -4.27 -6.16
C ARG A 71 -0.87 -5.57 -5.37
N LEU A 72 -0.63 -5.50 -4.06
CA LEU A 72 -0.68 -6.66 -3.16
C LEU A 72 -2.07 -7.31 -3.14
N SER A 73 -3.16 -6.54 -3.27
CA SER A 73 -4.53 -7.09 -3.29
C SER A 73 -4.81 -8.04 -4.47
N LYS A 74 -3.97 -8.02 -5.49
CA LYS A 74 -4.02 -8.93 -6.66
C LYS A 74 -3.09 -10.13 -6.52
N THR A 75 -2.42 -10.25 -5.36
CA THR A 75 -1.39 -11.25 -5.09
C THR A 75 -1.76 -12.06 -3.85
N GLU A 76 -1.48 -13.34 -3.86
CA GLU A 76 -1.54 -14.22 -2.70
C GLU A 76 -0.14 -14.79 -2.45
N TYR A 77 0.28 -14.86 -1.19
CA TYR A 77 1.51 -15.56 -0.81
C TYR A 77 1.17 -16.82 -0.03
N HIS A 78 1.78 -17.93 -0.44
CA HIS A 78 1.72 -19.19 0.29
C HIS A 78 3.08 -19.46 0.91
N ILE A 79 3.15 -19.44 2.24
CA ILE A 79 4.37 -19.64 3.01
C ILE A 79 4.20 -20.90 3.84
N VAL A 80 5.04 -21.90 3.58
CA VAL A 80 5.10 -23.12 4.38
C VAL A 80 6.27 -22.99 5.33
N THR A 81 6.00 -23.19 6.62
CA THR A 81 7.02 -23.14 7.67
C THR A 81 7.00 -24.40 8.49
N GLY A 82 8.10 -24.70 9.18
CA GLY A 82 8.21 -25.91 9.97
C GLY A 82 8.90 -25.69 11.32
N ARG A 83 8.49 -26.51 12.32
CA ARG A 83 9.14 -26.58 13.62
C ARG A 83 8.86 -27.91 14.30
N ARG A 84 9.93 -28.62 14.70
CA ARG A 84 9.84 -29.89 15.47
C ARG A 84 8.88 -30.90 14.84
N GLY A 85 8.97 -31.12 13.54
CA GLY A 85 8.12 -32.07 12.81
C GLY A 85 6.68 -31.61 12.54
N LYS A 86 6.32 -30.37 12.89
CA LYS A 86 5.02 -29.76 12.53
C LYS A 86 5.22 -28.75 11.42
N SER A 87 4.33 -28.76 10.43
CA SER A 87 4.25 -27.75 9.36
C SER A 87 3.10 -26.79 9.61
N PHE A 88 3.28 -25.54 9.17
CA PHE A 88 2.28 -24.47 9.20
C PHE A 88 2.17 -23.89 7.81
N HIS A 89 0.94 -23.76 7.32
CA HIS A 89 0.63 -23.23 5.99
C HIS A 89 -0.03 -21.87 6.16
N ILE A 90 0.63 -20.82 5.69
CA ILE A 90 0.16 -19.43 5.78
C ILE A 90 -0.23 -19.00 4.37
N ARG A 91 -1.52 -18.79 4.11
CA ARG A 91 -2.05 -18.25 2.86
C ARG A 91 -2.43 -16.79 3.10
N LEU A 92 -1.52 -15.89 2.77
CA LEU A 92 -1.65 -14.47 3.04
C LEU A 92 -2.30 -13.74 1.88
N LYS A 93 -3.42 -13.08 2.13
CA LYS A 93 -4.17 -12.24 1.21
C LYS A 93 -4.30 -10.82 1.75
N PHE A 94 -4.58 -9.88 0.85
CA PHE A 94 -4.64 -8.45 1.15
C PHE A 94 -5.97 -7.88 0.68
N ALA A 95 -6.82 -7.47 1.63
CA ALA A 95 -8.10 -6.85 1.33
C ALA A 95 -8.02 -5.33 1.48
N PHE A 96 -8.76 -4.58 0.66
CA PHE A 96 -8.80 -3.12 0.75
C PHE A 96 -9.29 -2.63 2.11
N GLU A 97 -10.19 -3.39 2.73
CA GLU A 97 -10.75 -3.11 4.06
C GLU A 97 -9.71 -3.10 5.18
N ASP A 98 -8.59 -3.81 5.03
CA ASP A 98 -7.53 -3.89 6.04
C ASP A 98 -6.60 -2.65 5.99
N PHE A 99 -6.50 -1.99 4.84
CA PHE A 99 -5.57 -0.88 4.61
C PHE A 99 -5.74 0.30 5.58
N PRO A 100 -6.94 0.79 5.91
CA PRO A 100 -7.10 1.91 6.85
C PRO A 100 -6.49 1.62 8.22
N HIS A 101 -6.63 0.40 8.72
CA HIS A 101 -6.04 0.01 9.99
C HIS A 101 -4.52 -0.11 9.90
N LEU A 102 -4.02 -0.77 8.88
CA LEU A 102 -2.59 -0.98 8.66
C LEU A 102 -1.84 0.33 8.43
N SER A 103 -2.39 1.22 7.62
CA SER A 103 -1.83 2.54 7.34
C SER A 103 -1.86 3.51 8.53
N GLY A 104 -2.56 3.15 9.61
CA GLY A 104 -2.60 3.98 10.81
C GLY A 104 -3.64 5.11 10.76
N MET A 105 -4.64 5.05 9.88
CA MET A 105 -5.71 6.07 9.80
C MET A 105 -6.44 6.31 11.11
N GLN A 106 -6.52 5.31 11.99
CA GLN A 106 -7.09 5.46 13.34
C GLN A 106 -6.33 6.45 14.23
N TYR A 107 -5.07 6.78 13.89
CA TYR A 107 -4.24 7.76 14.61
C TYR A 107 -4.30 9.16 13.99
N ALA A 108 -4.93 9.32 12.81
CA ALA A 108 -5.06 10.58 12.09
C ALA A 108 -6.38 11.32 12.38
N ARG A 109 -6.96 11.14 13.58
CA ARG A 109 -8.27 11.72 13.97
C ARG A 109 -8.26 13.24 14.04
N ASP A 110 -7.11 13.84 14.19
CA ASP A 110 -6.88 15.29 14.24
C ASP A 110 -6.63 15.91 12.86
N VAL A 111 -6.62 15.09 11.80
CA VAL A 111 -6.38 15.53 10.43
C VAL A 111 -7.70 15.71 9.69
N ASP A 112 -7.92 16.92 9.15
CA ASP A 112 -9.01 17.17 8.22
C ASP A 112 -8.56 16.87 6.79
N PHE A 113 -9.10 15.79 6.20
CA PHE A 113 -8.81 15.40 4.81
C PHE A 113 -9.69 16.11 3.77
N GLY A 114 -10.59 17.00 4.20
CA GLY A 114 -11.49 17.75 3.32
C GLY A 114 -12.63 16.91 2.71
N ILE A 115 -12.82 15.67 3.16
CA ILE A 115 -13.92 14.77 2.79
C ILE A 115 -14.50 14.11 4.04
N ARG A 116 -15.72 13.62 3.96
CA ARG A 116 -16.39 12.95 5.09
C ARG A 116 -15.70 11.63 5.41
N SER A 117 -15.58 11.28 6.70
CA SER A 117 -14.97 10.02 7.13
C SER A 117 -15.62 8.78 6.49
N SER A 118 -16.93 8.79 6.27
CA SER A 118 -17.65 7.71 5.58
C SER A 118 -17.22 7.48 4.12
N GLU A 119 -16.50 8.45 3.52
CA GLU A 119 -16.03 8.37 2.13
C GLU A 119 -14.64 7.75 2.01
N TYR A 120 -13.89 7.62 3.11
CA TYR A 120 -12.55 7.03 3.14
C TYR A 120 -12.39 5.91 4.18
N TYR A 121 -13.46 5.36 4.72
CA TYR A 121 -13.40 4.19 5.59
C TYR A 121 -13.50 2.88 4.77
N GLY A 122 -12.82 1.84 5.27
CA GLY A 122 -12.83 0.50 4.67
C GLY A 122 -12.26 0.52 3.25
N GLU A 123 -12.91 -0.19 2.35
CA GLU A 123 -12.52 -0.34 0.94
C GLU A 123 -12.45 0.97 0.14
N LYS A 124 -13.07 2.05 0.65
CA LYS A 124 -13.16 3.34 -0.07
C LYS A 124 -11.88 4.18 0.02
N LEU A 125 -11.02 3.92 1.00
CA LEU A 125 -9.83 4.74 1.24
C LEU A 125 -8.86 4.70 0.05
N ILE A 126 -8.50 3.51 -0.42
CA ILE A 126 -7.57 3.36 -1.55
C ILE A 126 -8.09 4.07 -2.80
N PRO A 127 -9.33 3.82 -3.28
CA PRO A 127 -9.87 4.57 -4.40
C PRO A 127 -9.94 6.09 -4.19
N ALA A 128 -10.22 6.56 -2.98
CA ALA A 128 -10.26 8.00 -2.69
C ALA A 128 -8.88 8.65 -2.81
N LEU A 129 -7.82 7.96 -2.37
CA LEU A 129 -6.43 8.41 -2.49
C LEU A 129 -5.95 8.38 -3.95
N LEU A 130 -6.15 7.26 -4.65
CA LEU A 130 -5.60 7.05 -5.99
C LEU A 130 -6.26 7.93 -7.06
N ASN A 131 -7.54 8.27 -6.88
CA ASN A 131 -8.25 9.19 -7.80
C ASN A 131 -8.16 10.67 -7.38
N GLY A 132 -7.38 10.99 -6.33
CA GLY A 132 -7.15 12.36 -5.87
C GLY A 132 -8.35 13.03 -5.17
N ARG A 133 -9.41 12.27 -4.80
CA ARG A 133 -10.51 12.82 -4.00
C ARG A 133 -10.09 13.14 -2.58
N MET A 134 -9.12 12.42 -2.06
CA MET A 134 -8.52 12.63 -0.74
C MET A 134 -7.09 13.12 -0.89
N ASP A 135 -6.78 14.26 -0.29
CA ASP A 135 -5.40 14.77 -0.23
C ASP A 135 -4.62 14.02 0.87
N GLY A 136 -3.91 12.98 0.46
CA GLY A 136 -3.12 12.14 1.36
C GLY A 136 -1.98 12.87 2.07
N ARG A 137 -1.49 14.02 1.54
CA ARG A 137 -0.41 14.80 2.17
C ARG A 137 -0.82 15.40 3.51
N ARG A 138 -2.10 15.64 3.72
CA ARG A 138 -2.61 16.21 4.97
C ARG A 138 -2.29 15.36 6.19
N ILE A 139 -2.07 14.05 6.02
CA ILE A 139 -1.73 13.15 7.12
C ILE A 139 -0.39 13.53 7.78
N GLU A 140 0.53 14.15 7.02
CA GLU A 140 1.84 14.57 7.50
C GLU A 140 1.76 15.72 8.52
N ASN A 141 0.62 16.43 8.55
CA ASN A 141 0.35 17.49 9.54
C ASN A 141 -0.24 16.95 10.86
N GLY A 142 -0.56 15.65 10.93
CA GLY A 142 -1.15 15.03 12.11
C GLY A 142 -0.14 14.87 13.25
N ARG A 143 -0.61 14.97 14.51
CA ARG A 143 0.24 14.83 15.72
C ARG A 143 0.94 13.47 15.82
N ASN A 144 0.36 12.44 15.20
CA ASN A 144 0.87 11.07 15.24
C ASN A 144 1.63 10.69 13.95
N TRP A 145 2.12 11.68 13.19
CA TRP A 145 2.76 11.45 11.90
C TRP A 145 3.87 10.42 11.97
N GLU A 146 4.81 10.53 12.90
CA GLU A 146 5.95 9.59 13.00
C GLU A 146 5.50 8.13 13.18
N ARG A 147 4.46 7.92 13.99
CA ARG A 147 3.86 6.59 14.17
C ARG A 147 3.19 6.07 12.91
N ILE A 148 2.53 6.95 12.18
CA ILE A 148 1.88 6.64 10.90
C ILE A 148 2.94 6.36 9.85
N ARG A 149 3.98 7.18 9.76
CA ARG A 149 5.09 7.04 8.81
C ARG A 149 5.71 5.65 8.87
N GLY A 150 6.09 5.16 10.05
CA GLY A 150 6.66 3.83 10.19
C GLY A 150 5.74 2.69 9.74
N ARG A 151 4.41 2.89 9.77
CA ARG A 151 3.43 1.95 9.21
C ARG A 151 3.38 2.01 7.70
N LEU A 152 3.37 3.22 7.12
CA LEU A 152 3.36 3.42 5.68
C LEU A 152 4.63 2.85 5.04
N ASP A 153 5.80 3.07 5.65
CA ASP A 153 7.08 2.51 5.20
C ASP A 153 7.07 0.97 5.25
N ALA A 154 6.47 0.39 6.29
CA ALA A 154 6.30 -1.06 6.38
C ALA A 154 5.41 -1.61 5.25
N ILE A 155 4.31 -0.92 4.92
CA ILE A 155 3.41 -1.32 3.81
C ILE A 155 4.12 -1.18 2.47
N ILE A 156 4.82 -0.07 2.21
CA ILE A 156 5.55 0.17 0.96
C ILE A 156 6.59 -0.93 0.72
N GLY A 157 7.25 -1.40 1.76
CA GLY A 157 8.24 -2.47 1.65
C GLY A 157 7.71 -3.88 1.88
N LEU A 158 6.40 -4.07 2.02
CA LEU A 158 5.83 -5.36 2.38
C LEU A 158 6.06 -6.42 1.32
N LYS A 159 5.94 -6.07 0.04
CA LYS A 159 6.27 -6.96 -1.07
C LYS A 159 7.72 -7.43 -0.99
N GLU A 160 8.67 -6.51 -0.84
CA GLU A 160 10.09 -6.82 -0.72
C GLU A 160 10.36 -7.73 0.50
N THR A 161 9.70 -7.46 1.62
CA THR A 161 9.78 -8.31 2.82
C THR A 161 9.32 -9.74 2.53
N LEU A 162 8.17 -9.92 1.88
CA LEU A 162 7.61 -11.25 1.62
C LEU A 162 8.38 -12.04 0.54
N GLU A 163 8.90 -11.36 -0.46
CA GLU A 163 9.67 -11.98 -1.55
C GLU A 163 11.14 -12.21 -1.16
N GLY A 164 11.71 -11.38 -0.28
CA GLY A 164 13.07 -11.48 0.23
C GLY A 164 13.26 -12.42 1.42
N ASP A 165 14.37 -12.30 2.11
CA ASP A 165 14.65 -13.07 3.31
C ASP A 165 14.06 -12.41 4.54
N PHE A 166 13.49 -13.20 5.44
CA PHE A 166 12.92 -12.75 6.70
C PHE A 166 12.99 -13.82 7.78
N LEU A 167 12.89 -13.40 9.03
CA LEU A 167 12.68 -14.28 10.17
C LEU A 167 11.17 -14.41 10.42
N ILE A 168 10.71 -15.61 10.78
CA ILE A 168 9.30 -15.84 11.12
C ILE A 168 9.21 -16.67 12.40
N ALA A 169 8.21 -16.37 13.23
CA ALA A 169 7.92 -17.09 14.45
C ALA A 169 6.42 -17.23 14.67
N GLN A 170 6.03 -18.25 15.45
CA GLN A 170 4.71 -18.24 16.11
C GLN A 170 4.72 -17.13 17.16
N PHE A 171 3.75 -16.22 17.07
CA PHE A 171 3.67 -15.09 17.98
C PHE A 171 2.94 -15.45 19.26
N ASN A 172 3.46 -14.93 20.38
CA ASN A 172 2.81 -14.99 21.67
C ASN A 172 2.99 -13.63 22.37
N ALA A 173 1.89 -12.91 22.51
CA ALA A 173 1.86 -11.57 23.11
C ALA A 173 2.40 -11.54 24.54
N GLN A 174 2.23 -12.63 25.32
CA GLN A 174 2.68 -12.72 26.72
C GLN A 174 4.21 -12.78 26.84
N LYS A 175 4.91 -13.16 25.77
CA LYS A 175 6.38 -13.20 25.76
C LYS A 175 7.02 -11.85 25.42
N VAL A 176 6.23 -10.88 24.98
CA VAL A 176 6.70 -9.53 24.64
C VAL A 176 6.95 -8.75 25.93
N ARG A 177 8.11 -8.13 26.03
CA ARG A 177 8.48 -7.27 27.17
C ARG A 177 7.51 -6.08 27.24
N GLY A 178 6.75 -5.95 28.33
CA GLY A 178 5.80 -4.84 28.52
C GLY A 178 4.37 -5.13 28.06
N ASN A 179 4.01 -6.39 27.80
CA ASN A 179 2.68 -6.86 27.37
C ASN A 179 2.20 -6.22 26.06
N SER A 180 2.24 -6.99 25.00
CA SER A 180 1.66 -6.58 23.71
C SER A 180 0.14 -6.70 23.74
N GLN A 181 -0.55 -5.69 23.18
CA GLN A 181 -1.98 -5.77 22.89
C GLN A 181 -2.28 -6.38 21.51
N ILE A 182 -1.22 -6.74 20.77
CA ILE A 182 -1.36 -7.38 19.47
C ILE A 182 -1.65 -8.85 19.72
N ASP A 183 -2.75 -9.33 19.19
CA ASP A 183 -3.12 -10.74 19.13
C ASP A 183 -2.95 -11.18 17.67
N ALA A 184 -2.07 -12.15 17.42
CA ALA A 184 -1.73 -12.64 16.09
C ALA A 184 -1.13 -14.05 16.19
N ASP A 185 -1.20 -14.84 15.13
CA ASP A 185 -0.65 -16.19 15.09
C ASP A 185 0.84 -16.20 14.76
N PHE A 186 1.25 -15.33 13.84
CA PHE A 186 2.63 -15.28 13.35
C PHE A 186 3.16 -13.86 13.35
N ILE A 187 4.48 -13.75 13.47
CA ILE A 187 5.24 -12.51 13.29
C ILE A 187 6.38 -12.74 12.30
N ILE A 188 6.52 -11.82 11.36
CA ILE A 188 7.68 -11.70 10.48
C ILE A 188 8.53 -10.52 10.96
N LYS A 189 9.85 -10.70 10.99
CA LYS A 189 10.84 -9.64 11.16
C LYS A 189 11.71 -9.57 9.92
N ASN A 190 11.84 -8.37 9.37
CA ASN A 190 12.73 -8.08 8.24
C ASN A 190 13.55 -6.82 8.54
N GLU A 191 14.77 -6.78 8.00
CA GLU A 191 15.64 -5.60 8.07
C GLU A 191 15.81 -5.02 6.67
N ARG A 192 15.49 -3.75 6.51
CA ARG A 192 15.57 -3.03 5.24
C ARG A 192 16.10 -1.62 5.48
N SER A 193 17.10 -1.23 4.69
CA SER A 193 17.73 0.10 4.79
C SER A 193 18.21 0.49 6.20
N GLY A 194 18.64 -0.50 7.01
CA GLY A 194 19.09 -0.30 8.38
C GLY A 194 17.97 -0.19 9.42
N GLU A 195 16.71 -0.31 9.01
CA GLU A 195 15.55 -0.32 9.89
C GLU A 195 14.95 -1.73 10.01
N THR A 196 14.44 -2.05 11.19
CA THR A 196 13.73 -3.31 11.44
C THR A 196 12.23 -3.09 11.30
N TYR A 197 11.57 -3.99 10.58
CA TYR A 197 10.12 -3.99 10.41
C TYR A 197 9.51 -5.27 10.96
N PHE A 198 8.33 -5.13 11.55
CA PHE A 198 7.50 -6.25 11.99
C PHE A 198 6.21 -6.32 11.19
N VAL A 199 5.83 -7.53 10.79
CA VAL A 199 4.54 -7.82 10.15
C VAL A 199 3.86 -8.91 10.96
N PHE A 200 2.68 -8.63 11.49
CA PHE A 200 1.86 -9.54 12.25
C PHE A 200 0.79 -10.13 11.35
N ILE A 201 0.68 -11.45 11.38
CA ILE A 201 -0.23 -12.23 10.53
C ILE A 201 -1.17 -12.99 11.44
N ASP A 202 -2.44 -12.96 11.12
CA ASP A 202 -3.51 -13.63 11.85
C ASP A 202 -4.40 -14.44 10.91
N GLU A 203 -5.04 -15.49 11.41
CA GLU A 203 -5.99 -16.31 10.65
C GLU A 203 -7.36 -15.58 10.64
N LYS A 204 -7.94 -15.38 9.45
CA LYS A 204 -9.27 -14.78 9.28
C LYS A 204 -10.34 -15.87 9.23
N ASP A 205 -10.07 -16.91 8.44
CA ASP A 205 -10.92 -18.05 8.21
C ASP A 205 -10.04 -19.31 8.08
N LYS A 206 -10.63 -20.51 8.14
CA LYS A 206 -9.87 -21.77 8.00
C LYS A 206 -8.93 -21.69 6.79
N HIS A 207 -7.63 -21.58 7.09
CA HIS A 207 -6.50 -21.54 6.15
C HIS A 207 -6.29 -20.25 5.36
N GLN A 208 -7.03 -19.17 5.62
CA GLN A 208 -6.74 -17.85 5.05
C GLN A 208 -6.23 -16.90 6.11
N HIS A 209 -5.10 -16.26 5.83
CA HIS A 209 -4.44 -15.32 6.72
C HIS A 209 -4.45 -13.90 6.12
N TYR A 210 -4.35 -12.92 6.99
CA TYR A 210 -4.28 -11.51 6.62
C TYR A 210 -3.18 -10.80 7.42
N CYS A 211 -2.74 -9.66 6.92
CA CYS A 211 -1.82 -8.79 7.63
C CYS A 211 -2.59 -7.98 8.67
N LYS A 212 -2.41 -8.30 9.95
CA LYS A 212 -3.11 -7.65 11.07
C LYS A 212 -2.47 -6.33 11.46
N SER A 213 -1.14 -6.27 11.42
CA SER A 213 -0.38 -5.05 11.71
C SER A 213 0.98 -5.09 11.03
N ALA A 214 1.48 -3.93 10.60
CA ALA A 214 2.82 -3.77 10.08
C ALA A 214 3.37 -2.41 10.51
N PHE A 215 4.63 -2.37 11.00
CA PHE A 215 5.28 -1.14 11.44
C PHE A 215 6.79 -1.30 11.63
N ALA A 216 7.50 -0.17 11.61
CA ALA A 216 8.91 -0.12 11.96
C ALA A 216 9.12 -0.34 13.46
N LYS A 217 10.24 -0.98 13.82
CA LYS A 217 10.63 -1.18 15.22
C LYS A 217 10.85 0.17 15.89
N GLU A 218 10.18 0.36 17.02
CA GLU A 218 10.46 1.45 17.94
C GLU A 218 11.37 0.94 19.09
N ASN A 219 10.82 0.83 20.30
CA ASN A 219 11.57 0.47 21.50
C ASN A 219 11.50 -1.03 21.86
N VAL A 220 10.58 -1.78 21.24
CA VAL A 220 10.30 -3.19 21.59
C VAL A 220 10.74 -4.10 20.45
N ASP A 221 11.47 -5.17 20.76
CA ASP A 221 11.70 -6.26 19.82
C ASP A 221 10.65 -7.35 20.03
N TYR A 222 9.64 -7.32 19.17
CA TYR A 222 8.53 -8.28 19.22
C TYR A 222 8.94 -9.71 18.86
N MET A 223 10.11 -9.90 18.23
CA MET A 223 10.64 -11.24 17.89
C MET A 223 11.38 -11.91 19.06
N GLU A 224 11.77 -11.12 20.08
CA GLU A 224 12.49 -11.63 21.23
C GLU A 224 11.66 -12.71 21.97
N ASN A 225 12.29 -13.84 22.31
CA ASN A 225 11.67 -14.98 23.00
C ASN A 225 10.53 -15.68 22.26
N GLN A 226 10.26 -15.35 20.99
CA GLN A 226 9.24 -16.02 20.20
C GLN A 226 9.68 -17.42 19.71
N SER A 227 8.72 -18.21 19.30
CA SER A 227 8.96 -19.58 18.81
C SER A 227 9.33 -19.55 17.33
N MET A 228 10.63 -19.45 17.03
CA MET A 228 11.15 -19.39 15.67
C MET A 228 10.69 -20.57 14.81
N LEU A 229 10.36 -20.27 13.57
CA LEU A 229 9.97 -21.21 12.51
C LEU A 229 11.02 -21.20 11.40
N THR A 230 11.21 -22.35 10.75
CA THR A 230 12.03 -22.46 9.54
C THR A 230 11.13 -22.29 8.32
N VAL A 231 11.46 -21.38 7.42
CA VAL A 231 10.77 -21.26 6.12
C VAL A 231 11.14 -22.48 5.28
N LEU A 232 10.15 -23.24 4.84
CA LEU A 232 10.32 -24.43 4.02
C LEU A 232 10.04 -24.16 2.55
N LYS A 233 9.01 -23.35 2.27
CA LYS A 233 8.63 -22.94 0.91
C LYS A 233 7.97 -21.57 0.93
N LYS A 234 8.21 -20.77 -0.11
CA LYS A 234 7.47 -19.54 -0.39
C LYS A 234 7.02 -19.55 -1.84
N GLU A 235 5.76 -19.25 -2.06
CA GLU A 235 5.16 -19.11 -3.37
C GLU A 235 4.39 -17.79 -3.43
N LYS A 236 4.43 -17.18 -4.61
CA LYS A 236 3.59 -16.06 -4.99
C LYS A 236 2.61 -16.49 -6.06
N ILE A 237 1.35 -16.17 -5.87
CA ILE A 237 0.27 -16.43 -6.82
C ILE A 237 -0.26 -15.08 -7.27
N GLU A 238 -0.15 -14.79 -8.57
CA GLU A 238 -0.58 -13.55 -9.19
C GLU A 238 -1.21 -13.86 -10.55
N ASN A 239 -2.40 -13.34 -10.82
CA ASN A 239 -3.16 -13.62 -12.06
C ASN A 239 -3.36 -15.11 -12.37
N GLY A 240 -3.43 -15.98 -11.36
CA GLY A 240 -3.56 -17.43 -11.51
C GLY A 240 -2.25 -18.16 -11.78
N GLU A 241 -1.14 -17.46 -11.91
CA GLU A 241 0.20 -18.04 -12.06
C GLU A 241 0.89 -18.19 -10.70
N THR A 242 1.54 -19.32 -10.47
CA THR A 242 2.30 -19.61 -9.25
C THR A 242 3.78 -19.52 -9.52
N VAL A 243 4.49 -18.68 -8.77
CA VAL A 243 5.95 -18.55 -8.82
C VAL A 243 6.53 -19.01 -7.49
N VAL A 244 7.45 -19.98 -7.53
CA VAL A 244 8.20 -20.43 -6.34
C VAL A 244 9.31 -19.41 -6.07
N LEU A 245 9.22 -18.69 -4.96
CA LEU A 245 10.21 -17.69 -4.53
C LEU A 245 11.35 -18.32 -3.75
N TYR A 246 11.04 -19.35 -2.95
CA TYR A 246 12.01 -20.07 -2.14
C TYR A 246 11.54 -21.49 -1.90
N ARG A 247 12.51 -22.45 -1.88
CA ARG A 247 12.31 -23.83 -1.46
C ARG A 247 13.53 -24.31 -0.68
N HIS A 248 13.28 -24.75 0.55
CA HIS A 248 14.32 -25.31 1.39
C HIS A 248 14.82 -26.64 0.77
N PRO A 249 16.15 -26.90 0.69
CA PRO A 249 16.69 -28.12 0.02
C PRO A 249 16.13 -29.43 0.55
N ASN A 250 15.80 -29.51 1.82
CA ASN A 250 15.29 -30.70 2.48
C ASN A 250 13.75 -30.76 2.52
N PHE A 251 13.05 -29.77 1.95
CA PHE A 251 11.58 -29.79 1.93
C PHE A 251 11.06 -30.76 0.88
N ARG A 252 10.22 -31.69 1.31
CA ARG A 252 9.45 -32.60 0.46
C ARG A 252 7.98 -32.27 0.62
N GLU A 253 7.28 -32.13 -0.48
CA GLU A 253 5.83 -32.03 -0.48
C GLU A 253 5.27 -33.42 -0.13
N GLU A 254 4.34 -33.43 0.84
CA GLU A 254 3.57 -34.62 1.20
C GLU A 254 2.43 -34.86 0.20
#